data_3c6fac312079e51e13941bdfa42d4ae2
#
_entry.id   3c6fac312079e51e13941bdfa42d4ae2
#
_cell.length_a   1.000
_cell.length_b   1.000
_cell.length_c   1.000
_cell.angle_alpha   90.00
_cell.angle_beta   90.00
_cell.angle_gamma   90.00
#
_symmetry.space_group_name_H-M   'P 1'
#
loop_
_entity.id
_entity.type
_entity.pdbx_description
1 polymer ?
#
loop_
_entity_poly.entity_id
_entity_poly.type
_entity_poly.pdbx_seq_one_letter_code
_entity_poly.pdbx_strand_id
1 'polypeptide(L)' 'MTLPKKSWIGKMVIVTWEDPSGFINCDLSEVQLSTCESMGILISFDAHRLILRTSKYKGSDVGDYTAITMGCCSGIRLFS' A
#
# COMPACT_ATOMS: atom_id res chain seq x y z
N MET A 1 8.28 8.31 7.96
CA MET A 1 7.66 8.12 6.64
C MET A 1 6.98 9.41 6.20
N THR A 2 7.02 9.72 4.91
CA THR A 2 6.26 10.82 4.35
C THR A 2 4.79 10.41 4.24
N LEU A 3 3.90 11.18 4.85
CA LEU A 3 2.47 10.93 4.75
C LEU A 3 1.94 11.36 3.37
N PRO A 4 0.91 10.68 2.86
CA PRO A 4 0.27 11.13 1.64
C PRO A 4 -0.42 12.47 1.84
N LYS A 5 -0.60 13.20 0.76
CA LYS A 5 -1.34 14.47 0.77
C LYS A 5 -2.76 14.21 0.31
N LYS A 6 -3.73 14.96 0.86
CA LYS A 6 -5.12 14.85 0.43
C LYS A 6 -5.28 15.15 -1.06
N SER A 7 -4.43 16.01 -1.62
CA SER A 7 -4.45 16.32 -3.05
C SER A 7 -4.05 15.14 -3.93
N TRP A 8 -3.50 14.07 -3.35
CA TRP A 8 -3.13 12.86 -4.09
C TRP A 8 -4.30 11.89 -4.24
N ILE A 9 -5.40 12.09 -3.53
CA ILE A 9 -6.59 11.25 -3.68
C ILE A 9 -7.10 11.37 -5.12
N GLY A 10 -7.34 10.22 -5.76
CA GLY A 10 -7.71 10.13 -7.16
C GLY A 10 -6.53 10.05 -8.13
N LYS A 11 -5.30 10.12 -7.62
CA LYS A 11 -4.09 10.06 -8.44
C LYS A 11 -3.36 8.74 -8.24
N MET A 12 -2.58 8.35 -9.25
CA MET A 12 -1.74 7.16 -9.18
C MET A 12 -0.59 7.40 -8.21
N VAL A 13 -0.42 6.50 -7.28
CA VAL A 13 0.67 6.52 -6.31
C VAL A 13 1.41 5.19 -6.29
N ILE A 14 2.65 5.24 -5.80
CA ILE A 14 3.45 4.05 -5.52
C ILE A 14 3.72 4.03 -4.02
N VAL A 15 3.36 2.92 -3.38
CA VAL A 15 3.54 2.73 -1.94
C VAL A 15 4.59 1.66 -1.72
N THR A 16 5.62 2.00 -0.95
CA THR A 16 6.63 1.05 -0.49
C THR A 16 6.26 0.64 0.92
N TRP A 17 6.17 -0.66 1.16
CA TRP A 17 5.74 -1.18 2.45
C TRP A 17 6.42 -2.49 2.76
N GLU A 18 6.38 -2.88 4.03
CA GLU A 18 6.98 -4.11 4.50
C GLU A 18 5.89 -5.11 4.84
N ASP A 19 6.04 -6.32 4.30
CA ASP A 19 5.06 -7.39 4.51
C ASP A 19 5.45 -8.14 5.80
N PRO A 20 4.62 -8.06 6.87
CA PRO A 20 4.90 -8.75 8.12
C PRO A 20 4.43 -10.20 8.08
N SER A 21 4.83 -10.95 7.06
CA SER A 21 4.49 -12.37 6.95
C SER A 21 5.07 -13.16 8.12
N GLY A 22 4.32 -14.19 8.55
CA GLY A 22 4.78 -15.09 9.59
C GLY A 22 5.86 -16.05 9.10
N PHE A 23 6.74 -16.46 10.01
CA PHE A 23 7.80 -17.43 9.73
C PHE A 23 7.62 -18.65 10.62
N ILE A 24 7.60 -19.84 10.01
CA ILE A 24 7.37 -21.11 10.69
C ILE A 24 8.51 -22.06 10.34
N ASN A 25 9.05 -22.75 11.35
CA ASN A 25 10.13 -23.72 11.17
C ASN A 25 11.35 -23.16 10.45
N CYS A 26 11.77 -21.95 10.83
CA CYS A 26 12.95 -21.31 10.26
C CYS A 26 13.91 -20.88 11.35
N ASP A 27 15.19 -20.72 11.00
CA ASP A 27 16.17 -20.14 11.90
C ASP A 27 15.95 -18.62 12.01
N LEU A 28 16.33 -18.05 13.12
CA LEU A 28 16.21 -16.61 13.32
C LEU A 28 16.90 -15.81 12.22
N SER A 29 18.01 -16.33 11.68
CA SER A 29 18.74 -15.69 10.59
C SER A 29 17.93 -15.61 9.27
N GLU A 30 16.90 -16.43 9.14
CA GLU A 30 16.02 -16.45 7.97
C GLU A 30 14.86 -15.47 8.09
N VAL A 31 14.62 -14.95 9.30
CA VAL A 31 13.52 -14.04 9.55
C VAL A 31 13.86 -12.67 9.02
N GLN A 32 13.16 -12.24 7.99
CA GLN A 32 13.32 -10.92 7.40
C GLN A 32 12.00 -10.46 6.81
N LEU A 33 11.82 -9.15 6.77
CA LEU A 33 10.64 -8.56 6.14
C LEU A 33 10.86 -8.43 4.64
N SER A 34 9.82 -8.74 3.87
CA SER A 34 9.84 -8.51 2.43
C SER A 34 9.40 -7.08 2.16
N THR A 35 10.21 -6.34 1.43
CA THR A 35 9.84 -5.00 0.97
C THR A 35 9.03 -5.13 -0.30
N CYS A 36 7.86 -4.53 -0.30
CA CYS A 36 6.92 -4.59 -1.41
C CYS A 36 6.66 -3.20 -1.97
N GLU A 37 6.35 -3.14 -3.25
CA GLU A 37 5.84 -1.92 -3.87
C GLU A 37 4.46 -2.21 -4.45
N SER A 38 3.49 -1.36 -4.12
CA SER A 38 2.14 -1.44 -4.65
C SER A 38 1.80 -0.15 -5.37
N MET A 39 1.16 -0.27 -6.51
CA MET A 39 0.79 0.86 -7.35
C MET A 39 -0.72 0.87 -7.56
N GLY A 40 -1.34 2.02 -7.44
CA GLY A 40 -2.76 2.16 -7.65
C GLY A 40 -3.24 3.59 -7.46
N ILE A 41 -4.52 3.79 -7.69
CA ILE A 41 -5.17 5.09 -7.44
C ILE A 41 -5.42 5.20 -5.94
N LEU A 42 -4.94 6.28 -5.34
CA LEU A 42 -5.20 6.52 -3.91
C LEU A 42 -6.67 6.89 -3.74
N ILE A 43 -7.39 6.06 -3.00
CA ILE A 43 -8.83 6.26 -2.75
C ILE A 43 -9.04 7.03 -1.46
N SER A 44 -8.36 6.62 -0.38
CA SER A 44 -8.49 7.25 0.92
C SER A 44 -7.31 6.87 1.80
N PHE A 45 -7.10 7.62 2.86
CA PHE A 45 -6.13 7.27 3.89
C PHE A 45 -6.52 7.93 5.21
N ASP A 46 -6.08 7.32 6.28
CA ASP A 46 -6.18 7.89 7.63
C ASP A 46 -4.92 7.53 8.42
N ALA A 47 -4.92 7.72 9.74
CA ALA A 47 -3.77 7.42 10.58
C ALA A 47 -3.41 5.93 10.62
N HIS A 48 -4.33 5.04 10.23
CA HIS A 48 -4.18 3.60 10.39
C HIS A 48 -3.90 2.88 9.08
N ARG A 49 -4.49 3.33 7.97
CA ARG A 49 -4.38 2.62 6.69
C ARG A 49 -4.58 3.55 5.50
N LEU A 50 -4.14 3.07 4.35
CA LEU A 50 -4.47 3.67 3.07
C LEU A 50 -5.12 2.62 2.17
N ILE A 51 -5.93 3.08 1.23
CA ILE A 51 -6.63 2.21 0.29
C ILE A 51 -6.27 2.62 -1.12
N LEU A 52 -5.79 1.64 -1.89
CA LEU A 52 -5.49 1.79 -3.31
C LEU A 52 -6.50 1.00 -4.13
N ARG A 53 -6.88 1.54 -5.27
CA ARG A 53 -7.65 0.80 -6.27
C ARG A 53 -6.72 0.45 -7.41
N THR A 54 -6.60 -0.85 -7.71
CA THR A 54 -5.73 -1.35 -8.77
C THR A 54 -6.45 -1.62 -10.07
N SER A 55 -7.76 -1.87 -10.00
CA SER A 55 -8.60 -2.02 -11.18
C SER A 55 -10.06 -1.74 -10.84
N LYS A 56 -10.87 -1.46 -11.86
CA LYS A 56 -12.32 -1.37 -11.71
C LYS A 56 -13.01 -1.66 -13.03
N TYR A 57 -14.28 -2.02 -12.96
CA TYR A 57 -15.12 -2.09 -14.16
C TYR A 57 -15.41 -0.67 -14.64
N LYS A 58 -15.35 -0.47 -15.94
CA LYS A 58 -15.62 0.83 -16.55
C LYS A 58 -17.03 1.30 -16.19
N GLY A 59 -17.13 2.52 -15.67
CA GLY A 59 -18.42 3.11 -15.27
C GLY A 59 -18.96 2.63 -13.93
N SER A 60 -18.15 1.91 -13.13
CA SER A 60 -18.56 1.36 -11.85
C SER A 60 -17.46 1.58 -10.81
N ASP A 61 -17.82 1.53 -9.53
CA ASP A 61 -16.85 1.52 -8.42
C ASP A 61 -16.50 0.09 -7.99
N VAL A 62 -17.05 -0.92 -8.65
CA VAL A 62 -16.69 -2.31 -8.40
C VAL A 62 -15.34 -2.59 -9.03
N GLY A 63 -14.42 -3.16 -8.25
CA GLY A 63 -13.06 -3.44 -8.71
C GLY A 63 -12.21 -4.04 -7.61
N ASP A 64 -10.90 -3.97 -7.79
CA ASP A 64 -9.93 -4.53 -6.85
C ASP A 64 -9.30 -3.42 -6.03
N TYR A 65 -9.31 -3.61 -4.72
CA TYR A 65 -8.77 -2.66 -3.75
C TYR A 65 -7.75 -3.35 -2.87
N THR A 66 -6.73 -2.60 -2.48
CA THR A 66 -5.71 -3.06 -1.54
C THR A 66 -5.67 -2.09 -0.37
N ALA A 67 -5.80 -2.61 0.84
CA ALA A 67 -5.64 -1.84 2.06
C ALA A 67 -4.25 -2.12 2.63
N ILE A 68 -3.48 -1.06 2.89
CA ILE A 68 -2.15 -1.17 3.46
C ILE A 68 -2.14 -0.45 4.81
N THR A 69 -1.70 -1.15 5.85
CA THR A 69 -1.58 -0.57 7.19
C THR A 69 -0.48 0.49 7.19
N MET A 70 -0.77 1.66 7.71
CA MET A 70 0.19 2.76 7.73
C MET A 70 1.47 2.41 8.50
N GLY A 71 1.36 1.58 9.54
CA GLY A 71 2.53 1.11 10.28
C GLY A 71 3.49 0.25 9.46
N CYS A 72 3.02 -0.32 8.35
CA CYS A 72 3.86 -1.12 7.45
C CYS A 72 4.42 -0.30 6.28
N CYS A 73 3.94 0.91 6.07
CA CYS A 73 4.41 1.76 4.98
C CYS A 73 5.74 2.40 5.32
N SER A 74 6.68 2.35 4.39
CA SER A 74 7.96 3.05 4.52
C SER A 74 8.06 4.25 3.58
N GLY A 75 7.20 4.36 2.58
CA GLY A 75 7.17 5.50 1.69
C GLY A 75 5.97 5.51 0.78
N ILE A 76 5.62 6.70 0.31
CA ILE A 76 4.57 6.87 -0.69
C ILE A 76 4.97 8.04 -1.59
N ARG A 77 4.76 7.90 -2.88
CA ARG A 77 5.04 8.95 -3.86
C ARG A 77 4.05 8.92 -5.00
N LEU A 78 3.86 10.08 -5.62
CA LEU A 78 3.09 10.14 -6.85
C LEU A 78 3.83 9.43 -7.97
N PHE A 79 3.07 8.72 -8.79
CA PHE A 79 3.56 8.21 -10.06
C PHE A 79 3.48 9.34 -11.08
N SER A 80 4.61 9.71 -11.62
CA SER A 80 4.69 10.82 -12.56
C SER A 80 5.44 10.43 -13.84
#